data_1478ab01377b509ae08540609c9b0be4
#
_entry.id   1478ab01377b509ae08540609c9b0be4
#
_cell.length_a   1.000
_cell.length_b   1.000
_cell.length_c   1.000
_cell.angle_alpha   90.00
_cell.angle_beta   90.00
_cell.angle_gamma   90.00
#
_symmetry.space_group_name_H-M   'P 1'
#
loop_
_entity.id
_entity.type
_entity.pdbx_description
1 polymer ?
#
loop_
_entity_poly.entity_id
_entity_poly.type
_entity_poly.pdbx_seq_one_letter_code
_entity_poly.pdbx_strand_id
1 'polypeptide(L)'
;ENPSPDGKRRGTATNKRSDMMNNNDTHRVKRSFSAWLGEMREFLRGRFSLDEDKAQRDEVVAAISKGVEFRGVNLWVLIFATMIASLGLNVNSAAVIIGAMLISPIMGPIMGVGLALGINDFELLKKSLRNLALMFIVAIITSTVYFFISPLSSNSSELLARTVPTTYDVLIALFGGLAGIVAQTRQDRTSTVIPGVAIATALIPPLCTAGF
;
A
#
# COMPACT_ATOMS: atom_id res chain seq x y z
N GLU A 1 73.24 38.33 34.50
CA GLU A 1 72.36 38.57 33.30
C GLU A 1 71.02 37.96 33.53
N ASN A 2 69.99 38.78 33.70
CA ASN A 2 68.66 38.39 34.06
C ASN A 2 67.78 38.38 32.77
N PRO A 3 67.18 37.32 32.38
CA PRO A 3 66.36 37.29 31.14
C PRO A 3 65.03 38.04 31.32
N SER A 4 64.78 38.94 30.41
CA SER A 4 63.62 39.82 30.30
C SER A 4 62.28 39.08 30.41
N PRO A 5 61.29 39.61 31.18
CA PRO A 5 59.98 38.95 31.41
C PRO A 5 59.01 39.06 30.26
N ASP A 6 59.40 39.57 29.09
CA ASP A 6 58.46 39.92 27.99
C ASP A 6 58.13 38.75 27.02
N GLY A 7 58.92 37.67 27.01
CA GLY A 7 58.69 36.50 26.15
C GLY A 7 57.55 35.61 26.58
N LYS A 8 57.21 35.59 27.88
CA LYS A 8 56.18 34.68 28.43
C LYS A 8 54.72 35.19 28.28
N ARG A 9 54.56 36.51 28.10
CA ARG A 9 53.21 37.11 27.92
C ARG A 9 52.66 37.02 26.49
N ARG A 10 53.54 36.93 25.48
CA ARG A 10 53.09 36.80 24.07
C ARG A 10 52.62 35.43 23.71
N GLY A 11 53.12 34.35 24.29
CA GLY A 11 52.73 32.97 24.01
C GLY A 11 51.35 32.60 24.55
N THR A 12 50.98 33.14 25.73
CA THR A 12 49.66 32.87 26.36
C THR A 12 48.50 33.62 25.69
N ALA A 13 48.77 34.82 25.13
CA ALA A 13 47.76 35.61 24.43
C ALA A 13 47.39 35.04 23.05
N THR A 14 48.37 34.49 22.31
CA THR A 14 48.18 33.84 21.02
C THR A 14 47.43 32.50 21.16
N ASN A 15 47.74 31.71 22.19
CA ASN A 15 47.06 30.43 22.43
C ASN A 15 45.60 30.65 22.84
N LYS A 16 45.32 31.63 23.70
CA LYS A 16 43.95 31.97 24.11
C LYS A 16 43.09 32.50 22.95
N ARG A 17 43.69 33.12 21.95
CA ARG A 17 42.99 33.64 20.76
C ARG A 17 42.70 32.54 19.77
N SER A 18 43.56 31.54 19.61
CA SER A 18 43.32 30.36 18.78
C SER A 18 42.23 29.44 19.37
N ASP A 19 42.23 29.30 20.71
CA ASP A 19 41.20 28.50 21.41
C ASP A 19 39.81 29.17 21.35
N MET A 20 39.75 30.52 21.42
CA MET A 20 38.46 31.23 21.23
C MET A 20 37.98 31.21 19.80
N MET A 21 38.84 31.24 18.79
CA MET A 21 38.46 31.08 17.38
C MET A 21 37.94 29.66 17.11
N ASN A 22 38.62 28.62 17.57
CA ASN A 22 38.23 27.24 17.41
C ASN A 22 36.89 26.92 18.11
N ASN A 23 36.64 27.50 19.28
CA ASN A 23 35.40 27.32 20.02
C ASN A 23 34.20 28.02 19.33
N ASN A 24 34.41 29.21 18.75
CA ASN A 24 33.38 29.92 17.99
C ASN A 24 33.02 29.19 16.68
N ASP A 25 33.97 28.58 16.01
CA ASP A 25 33.73 27.84 14.77
C ASP A 25 32.98 26.53 15.04
N THR A 26 33.31 25.83 16.12
CA THR A 26 32.57 24.62 16.53
C THR A 26 31.12 24.93 16.96
N HIS A 27 30.89 26.05 17.62
CA HIS A 27 29.52 26.49 17.95
C HIS A 27 28.71 26.95 16.72
N ARG A 28 29.38 27.58 15.76
CA ARG A 28 28.76 27.95 14.47
C ARG A 28 28.35 26.71 13.65
N VAL A 29 29.24 25.73 13.54
CA VAL A 29 28.96 24.47 12.83
C VAL A 29 27.84 23.69 13.50
N LYS A 30 27.85 23.60 14.85
CA LYS A 30 26.75 22.95 15.59
C LYS A 30 25.41 23.66 15.41
N ARG A 31 25.37 24.99 15.41
CA ARG A 31 24.12 25.74 15.15
C ARG A 31 23.62 25.59 13.71
N SER A 32 24.54 25.61 12.75
CA SER A 32 24.20 25.40 11.34
C SER A 32 23.66 23.98 11.10
N PHE A 33 24.28 22.97 11.73
CA PHE A 33 23.83 21.59 11.63
C PHE A 33 22.48 21.35 12.33
N SER A 34 22.26 21.97 13.49
CA SER A 34 20.95 21.86 14.17
C SER A 34 19.84 22.60 13.43
N ALA A 35 20.14 23.73 12.78
CA ALA A 35 19.19 24.44 11.92
C ALA A 35 18.84 23.62 10.68
N TRP A 36 19.84 23.02 10.02
CA TRP A 36 19.63 22.13 8.88
C TRP A 36 18.83 20.88 9.25
N LEU A 37 19.10 20.28 10.42
CA LEU A 37 18.29 19.16 10.94
C LEU A 37 16.85 19.60 11.25
N GLY A 38 16.66 20.82 11.74
CA GLY A 38 15.34 21.41 11.97
C GLY A 38 14.55 21.57 10.67
N GLU A 39 15.17 22.18 9.65
CA GLU A 39 14.58 22.33 8.32
C GLU A 39 14.29 20.99 7.64
N MET A 40 15.22 20.03 7.74
CA MET A 40 15.02 18.68 7.22
C MET A 40 13.85 17.97 7.92
N ARG A 41 13.75 18.12 9.24
CA ARG A 41 12.65 17.55 10.03
C ARG A 41 11.30 18.21 9.70
N GLU A 42 11.27 19.52 9.50
CA GLU A 42 10.07 20.23 9.05
C GLU A 42 9.68 19.86 7.62
N PHE A 43 10.65 19.78 6.72
CA PHE A 43 10.44 19.31 5.35
C PHE A 43 9.87 17.88 5.31
N LEU A 44 10.46 16.96 6.08
CA LEU A 44 9.97 15.60 6.20
C LEU A 44 8.59 15.58 6.86
N ARG A 45 8.37 16.37 7.92
CA ARG A 45 7.07 16.44 8.60
C ARG A 45 5.97 16.96 7.68
N GLY A 46 6.24 18.00 6.87
CA GLY A 46 5.31 18.51 5.87
C GLY A 46 5.01 17.50 4.75
N ARG A 47 6.03 16.75 4.31
CA ARG A 47 5.87 15.72 3.27
C ARG A 47 5.19 14.45 3.77
N PHE A 48 5.41 14.06 5.03
CA PHE A 48 4.81 12.89 5.66
C PHE A 48 3.62 13.23 6.56
N SER A 49 3.20 14.51 6.61
CA SER A 49 1.98 14.92 7.30
C SER A 49 0.78 14.32 6.58
N LEU A 50 0.14 13.40 7.27
CA LEU A 50 -1.11 12.76 6.82
C LEU A 50 -2.33 13.62 7.15
N ASP A 51 -2.16 14.79 7.80
CA ASP A 51 -3.25 15.58 8.37
C ASP A 51 -3.86 16.61 7.39
N GLU A 52 -3.08 17.12 6.42
CA GLU A 52 -3.54 18.18 5.51
C GLU A 52 -4.53 17.69 4.43
N ASP A 53 -4.45 16.41 4.04
CA ASP A 53 -5.27 15.82 2.97
C ASP A 53 -6.32 14.82 3.48
N LYS A 54 -6.71 14.86 4.75
CA LYS A 54 -7.71 13.94 5.28
C LYS A 54 -9.08 14.23 4.68
N ALA A 55 -9.63 13.25 3.95
CA ALA A 55 -11.04 13.27 3.58
C ALA A 55 -11.93 13.24 4.83
N GLN A 56 -13.08 13.89 4.77
CA GLN A 56 -14.06 13.84 5.87
C GLN A 56 -14.50 12.37 6.06
N ARG A 57 -14.65 11.97 7.32
CA ARG A 57 -15.02 10.60 7.67
C ARG A 57 -16.27 10.12 6.93
N ASP A 58 -17.27 10.98 6.81
CA ASP A 58 -18.53 10.66 6.16
C ASP A 58 -18.37 10.45 4.65
N GLU A 59 -17.46 11.19 4.01
CA GLU A 59 -17.14 11.00 2.59
C GLU A 59 -16.44 9.66 2.32
N VAL A 60 -15.51 9.25 3.20
CA VAL A 60 -14.82 7.97 3.10
C VAL A 60 -15.82 6.82 3.26
N VAL A 61 -16.68 6.89 4.28
CA VAL A 61 -17.73 5.90 4.54
C VAL A 61 -18.69 5.82 3.36
N ALA A 62 -19.15 6.95 2.82
CA ALA A 62 -20.05 7.00 1.67
C ALA A 62 -19.38 6.41 0.40
N ALA A 63 -18.10 6.72 0.16
CA ALA A 63 -17.36 6.23 -1.00
C ALA A 63 -17.18 4.71 -0.95
N ILE A 64 -16.80 4.15 0.21
CA ILE A 64 -16.65 2.71 0.40
C ILE A 64 -18.01 2.02 0.30
N SER A 65 -19.05 2.53 0.95
CA SER A 65 -20.41 1.97 0.91
C SER A 65 -20.97 1.94 -0.51
N LYS A 66 -20.69 2.97 -1.33
CA LYS A 66 -21.04 2.98 -2.76
C LYS A 66 -20.29 1.93 -3.56
N GLY A 67 -19.03 1.66 -3.22
CA GLY A 67 -18.22 0.61 -3.85
C GLY A 67 -18.69 -0.81 -3.54
N VAL A 68 -19.47 -1.00 -2.46
CA VAL A 68 -20.08 -2.30 -2.11
C VAL A 68 -21.24 -2.64 -3.04
N GLU A 69 -21.87 -1.65 -3.69
CA GLU A 69 -23.04 -1.91 -4.53
C GLU A 69 -22.67 -2.75 -5.75
N PHE A 70 -23.26 -3.93 -5.80
CA PHE A 70 -23.13 -4.85 -6.94
C PHE A 70 -24.09 -4.43 -8.05
N ARG A 71 -23.55 -3.83 -9.10
CA ARG A 71 -24.30 -3.45 -10.31
C ARG A 71 -23.98 -4.42 -11.44
N GLY A 72 -24.90 -4.55 -12.42
CA GLY A 72 -24.75 -5.46 -13.54
C GLY A 72 -23.44 -5.28 -14.34
N VAL A 73 -22.95 -4.02 -14.45
CA VAL A 73 -21.64 -3.72 -15.07
C VAL A 73 -20.50 -4.42 -14.33
N ASN A 74 -20.52 -4.42 -13.00
CA ASN A 74 -19.50 -5.07 -12.19
C ASN A 74 -19.47 -6.60 -12.39
N LEU A 75 -20.62 -7.20 -12.70
CA LEU A 75 -20.71 -8.63 -13.02
C LEU A 75 -19.94 -8.95 -14.31
N TRP A 76 -20.17 -8.19 -15.37
CA TRP A 76 -19.48 -8.41 -16.65
C TRP A 76 -17.98 -8.15 -16.53
N VAL A 77 -17.60 -7.09 -15.83
CA VAL A 77 -16.18 -6.79 -15.56
C VAL A 77 -15.53 -7.93 -14.78
N LEU A 78 -16.22 -8.50 -13.79
CA LEU A 78 -15.74 -9.65 -13.03
C LEU A 78 -15.54 -10.89 -13.91
N ILE A 79 -16.51 -11.20 -14.77
CA ILE A 79 -16.43 -12.34 -15.71
C ILE A 79 -15.19 -12.16 -16.61
N PHE A 80 -15.03 -10.99 -17.24
CA PHE A 80 -13.86 -10.75 -18.11
C PHE A 80 -12.54 -10.77 -17.34
N ALA A 81 -12.49 -10.18 -16.14
CA ALA A 81 -11.29 -10.21 -15.30
C ALA A 81 -10.91 -11.66 -14.93
N THR A 82 -11.91 -12.49 -14.58
CA THR A 82 -11.69 -13.92 -14.24
C THR A 82 -11.24 -14.71 -15.47
N MET A 83 -11.80 -14.45 -16.64
CA MET A 83 -11.36 -15.07 -17.91
C MET A 83 -9.90 -14.72 -18.22
N ILE A 84 -9.52 -13.43 -18.09
CA ILE A 84 -8.13 -12.98 -18.31
C ILE A 84 -7.19 -13.60 -17.28
N ALA A 85 -7.59 -13.69 -16.00
CA ALA A 85 -6.80 -14.31 -14.96
C ALA A 85 -6.59 -15.82 -15.23
N SER A 86 -7.63 -16.53 -15.64
CA SER A 86 -7.56 -17.95 -15.99
C SER A 86 -6.68 -18.19 -17.22
N LEU A 87 -6.75 -17.32 -18.23
CA LEU A 87 -5.82 -17.32 -19.36
C LEU A 87 -4.39 -17.09 -18.89
N GLY A 88 -4.16 -16.10 -18.01
CA GLY A 88 -2.85 -15.79 -17.44
C GLY A 88 -2.25 -16.96 -16.67
N LEU A 89 -3.05 -17.69 -15.89
CA LEU A 89 -2.64 -18.92 -15.21
C LEU A 89 -2.26 -20.02 -16.21
N ASN A 90 -3.04 -20.18 -17.27
CA ASN A 90 -2.82 -21.20 -18.28
C ASN A 90 -1.54 -20.95 -19.10
N VAL A 91 -1.29 -19.70 -19.51
CA VAL A 91 -0.07 -19.32 -20.26
C VAL A 91 1.12 -18.99 -19.34
N ASN A 92 1.00 -19.22 -18.04
CA ASN A 92 2.05 -18.97 -17.03
C ASN A 92 2.58 -17.54 -17.04
N SER A 93 1.70 -16.54 -17.20
CA SER A 93 2.05 -15.13 -17.29
C SER A 93 1.55 -14.35 -16.06
N ALA A 94 2.45 -14.09 -15.12
CA ALA A 94 2.17 -13.26 -13.94
C ALA A 94 1.69 -11.85 -14.31
N ALA A 95 2.20 -11.26 -15.39
CA ALA A 95 1.81 -9.92 -15.84
C ALA A 95 0.33 -9.85 -16.25
N VAL A 96 -0.16 -10.86 -16.96
CA VAL A 96 -1.58 -10.96 -17.37
C VAL A 96 -2.48 -11.14 -16.14
N ILE A 97 -2.05 -11.96 -15.18
CA ILE A 97 -2.78 -12.19 -13.93
C ILE A 97 -2.90 -10.87 -13.15
N ILE A 98 -1.79 -10.12 -13.00
CA ILE A 98 -1.80 -8.81 -12.33
C ILE A 98 -2.74 -7.83 -13.04
N GLY A 99 -2.72 -7.78 -14.38
CA GLY A 99 -3.63 -6.95 -15.15
C GLY A 99 -5.11 -7.27 -14.90
N ALA A 100 -5.46 -8.56 -14.81
CA ALA A 100 -6.80 -9.02 -14.49
C ALA A 100 -7.25 -8.59 -13.07
N MET A 101 -6.33 -8.66 -12.10
CA MET A 101 -6.58 -8.23 -10.72
C MET A 101 -6.91 -6.74 -10.62
N LEU A 102 -6.25 -5.90 -11.41
CA LEU A 102 -6.47 -4.45 -11.46
C LEU A 102 -7.87 -4.08 -11.94
N ILE A 103 -8.44 -4.89 -12.82
CA ILE A 103 -9.76 -4.64 -13.42
C ILE A 103 -10.87 -5.14 -12.51
N SER A 104 -10.60 -6.10 -11.63
CA SER A 104 -11.62 -6.81 -10.86
C SER A 104 -12.34 -5.93 -9.83
N PRO A 105 -13.67 -5.97 -9.76
CA PRO A 105 -14.47 -5.19 -8.82
C PRO A 105 -14.57 -5.80 -7.41
N ILE A 106 -13.84 -6.86 -7.10
CA ILE A 106 -13.91 -7.58 -5.79
C ILE A 106 -13.48 -6.68 -4.63
N MET A 107 -12.66 -5.69 -4.89
CA MET A 107 -12.16 -4.78 -3.87
C MET A 107 -13.27 -4.05 -3.09
N GLY A 108 -14.32 -3.58 -3.77
CA GLY A 108 -15.40 -2.82 -3.13
C GLY A 108 -16.02 -3.55 -1.93
N PRO A 109 -16.56 -4.77 -2.10
CA PRO A 109 -17.10 -5.55 -1.00
C PRO A 109 -16.10 -5.90 0.10
N ILE A 110 -14.82 -6.14 -0.23
CA ILE A 110 -13.80 -6.43 0.79
C ILE A 110 -13.55 -5.21 1.68
N MET A 111 -13.39 -4.02 1.09
CA MET A 111 -13.26 -2.77 1.84
C MET A 111 -14.54 -2.49 2.66
N GLY A 112 -15.70 -2.82 2.13
CA GLY A 112 -16.97 -2.72 2.83
C GLY A 112 -17.04 -3.61 4.07
N VAL A 113 -16.55 -4.85 4.01
CA VAL A 113 -16.44 -5.74 5.18
C VAL A 113 -15.50 -5.13 6.23
N GLY A 114 -14.32 -4.65 5.83
CA GLY A 114 -13.35 -4.02 6.73
C GLY A 114 -13.91 -2.78 7.42
N LEU A 115 -14.57 -1.89 6.66
CA LEU A 115 -15.22 -0.71 7.20
C LEU A 115 -16.35 -1.07 8.17
N ALA A 116 -17.24 -1.97 7.77
CA ALA A 116 -18.38 -2.39 8.58
C ALA A 116 -17.96 -2.95 9.95
N LEU A 117 -16.87 -3.74 9.98
CA LEU A 117 -16.28 -4.20 11.24
C LEU A 117 -15.69 -3.05 12.05
N GLY A 118 -15.03 -2.08 11.39
CA GLY A 118 -14.42 -0.94 12.07
C GLY A 118 -15.42 0.05 12.68
N ILE A 119 -16.60 0.24 12.05
CA ILE A 119 -17.68 1.13 12.56
C ILE A 119 -18.80 0.38 13.26
N ASN A 120 -18.69 -0.98 13.37
CA ASN A 120 -19.68 -1.85 13.97
C ASN A 120 -21.08 -1.75 13.30
N ASP A 121 -21.11 -1.65 11.97
CA ASP A 121 -22.33 -1.60 11.15
C ASP A 121 -22.64 -2.99 10.58
N PHE A 122 -23.54 -3.72 11.23
CA PHE A 122 -23.96 -5.07 10.83
C PHE A 122 -24.74 -5.11 9.52
N GLU A 123 -25.45 -4.02 9.17
CA GLU A 123 -26.21 -3.96 7.92
C GLU A 123 -25.27 -3.87 6.72
N LEU A 124 -24.28 -2.97 6.80
CA LEU A 124 -23.23 -2.86 5.80
C LEU A 124 -22.40 -4.16 5.71
N LEU A 125 -22.10 -4.81 6.84
CA LEU A 125 -21.38 -6.07 6.88
C LEU A 125 -22.12 -7.17 6.12
N LYS A 126 -23.40 -7.36 6.40
CA LYS A 126 -24.24 -8.36 5.73
C LYS A 126 -24.38 -8.10 4.23
N LYS A 127 -24.54 -6.83 3.83
CA LYS A 127 -24.60 -6.43 2.41
C LYS A 127 -23.28 -6.72 1.71
N SER A 128 -22.16 -6.34 2.31
CA SER A 128 -20.81 -6.54 1.77
C SER A 128 -20.48 -8.02 1.63
N LEU A 129 -20.75 -8.83 2.67
CA LEU A 129 -20.47 -10.25 2.67
C LEU A 129 -21.31 -11.01 1.64
N ARG A 130 -22.59 -10.65 1.50
CA ARG A 130 -23.47 -11.24 0.48
C ARG A 130 -22.95 -10.93 -0.93
N ASN A 131 -22.55 -9.69 -1.20
CA ASN A 131 -22.04 -9.30 -2.51
C ASN A 131 -20.70 -9.97 -2.81
N LEU A 132 -19.83 -10.09 -1.80
CA LEU A 132 -18.57 -10.80 -1.91
C LEU A 132 -18.78 -12.28 -2.23
N ALA A 133 -19.69 -12.94 -1.54
CA ALA A 133 -20.04 -14.35 -1.79
C ALA A 133 -20.59 -14.56 -3.23
N LEU A 134 -21.46 -13.66 -3.70
CA LEU A 134 -21.94 -13.69 -5.08
C LEU A 134 -20.81 -13.56 -6.10
N MET A 135 -19.88 -12.62 -5.87
CA MET A 135 -18.71 -12.45 -6.74
C MET A 135 -17.81 -13.69 -6.75
N PHE A 136 -17.61 -14.33 -5.61
CA PHE A 136 -16.85 -15.59 -5.52
C PHE A 136 -17.50 -16.70 -6.32
N ILE A 137 -18.80 -16.89 -6.17
CA ILE A 137 -19.56 -17.90 -6.93
C ILE A 137 -19.41 -17.66 -8.43
N VAL A 138 -19.60 -16.42 -8.89
CA VAL A 138 -19.47 -16.06 -10.30
C VAL A 138 -18.05 -16.31 -10.81
N ALA A 139 -17.02 -15.92 -10.03
CA ALA A 139 -15.63 -16.12 -10.42
C ALA A 139 -15.29 -17.63 -10.54
N ILE A 140 -15.71 -18.45 -9.57
CA ILE A 140 -15.50 -19.90 -9.61
C ILE A 140 -16.21 -20.53 -10.81
N ILE A 141 -17.47 -20.20 -11.05
CA ILE A 141 -18.23 -20.73 -12.21
C ILE A 141 -17.53 -20.33 -13.52
N THR A 142 -17.14 -19.07 -13.65
CA THR A 142 -16.45 -18.56 -14.86
C THR A 142 -15.13 -19.28 -15.08
N SER A 143 -14.33 -19.45 -14.04
CA SER A 143 -13.06 -20.16 -14.11
C SER A 143 -13.24 -21.63 -14.45
N THR A 144 -14.19 -22.31 -13.80
CA THR A 144 -14.51 -23.72 -14.10
C THR A 144 -14.94 -23.90 -15.56
N VAL A 145 -15.82 -23.03 -16.07
CA VAL A 145 -16.22 -23.05 -17.47
C VAL A 145 -15.03 -22.87 -18.41
N TYR A 146 -14.15 -21.93 -18.08
CA TYR A 146 -12.94 -21.69 -18.86
C TYR A 146 -12.03 -22.93 -18.91
N PHE A 147 -11.70 -23.52 -17.77
CA PHE A 147 -10.81 -24.69 -17.70
C PHE A 147 -11.46 -25.95 -18.29
N PHE A 148 -12.77 -26.08 -18.22
CA PHE A 148 -13.49 -27.15 -18.87
C PHE A 148 -13.39 -27.11 -20.41
N ILE A 149 -13.40 -25.91 -21.00
CA ILE A 149 -13.30 -25.71 -22.45
C ILE A 149 -11.84 -25.68 -22.90
N SER A 150 -10.90 -25.30 -22.03
CA SER A 150 -9.48 -25.12 -22.39
C SER A 150 -8.80 -26.48 -22.61
N PRO A 151 -8.18 -26.72 -23.78
CA PRO A 151 -7.46 -27.97 -24.05
C PRO A 151 -6.07 -28.03 -23.38
N LEU A 152 -5.62 -26.92 -22.78
CA LEU A 152 -4.31 -26.78 -22.13
C LEU A 152 -4.41 -27.28 -20.69
N SER A 153 -4.14 -28.54 -20.45
CA SER A 153 -4.13 -29.18 -19.12
C SER A 153 -2.73 -29.28 -18.49
N SER A 154 -1.82 -28.34 -18.81
CA SER A 154 -0.49 -28.32 -18.20
C SER A 154 -0.57 -27.62 -16.85
N ASN A 155 -0.10 -28.31 -15.78
CA ASN A 155 0.09 -27.69 -14.46
C ASN A 155 1.11 -26.57 -14.57
N SER A 156 0.66 -25.32 -14.75
CA SER A 156 1.54 -24.17 -14.78
C SER A 156 2.14 -23.91 -13.39
N SER A 157 3.38 -23.42 -13.34
CA SER A 157 4.04 -23.10 -12.07
C SER A 157 3.29 -22.00 -11.32
N GLU A 158 2.66 -21.06 -12.01
CA GLU A 158 1.81 -20.02 -11.40
C GLU A 158 0.56 -20.60 -10.72
N LEU A 159 -0.02 -21.66 -11.28
CA LEU A 159 -1.16 -22.33 -10.69
C LEU A 159 -0.76 -23.07 -9.41
N LEU A 160 0.35 -23.82 -9.45
CA LEU A 160 0.87 -24.53 -8.28
C LEU A 160 1.33 -23.58 -7.17
N ALA A 161 1.94 -22.43 -7.50
CA ALA A 161 2.38 -21.44 -6.53
C ALA A 161 1.22 -20.84 -5.70
N ARG A 162 -0.03 -20.91 -6.20
CA ARG A 162 -1.22 -20.37 -5.51
C ARG A 162 -1.97 -21.40 -4.68
N THR A 163 -1.58 -22.67 -4.73
CA THR A 163 -2.22 -23.73 -3.91
C THR A 163 -1.66 -23.82 -2.50
N VAL A 164 -0.47 -23.28 -2.24
CA VAL A 164 0.19 -23.34 -0.94
C VAL A 164 0.33 -21.92 -0.38
N PRO A 165 -0.51 -21.52 0.59
CA PRO A 165 -0.39 -20.21 1.22
C PRO A 165 0.89 -20.13 2.07
N THR A 166 1.60 -19.01 1.95
CA THR A 166 2.84 -18.74 2.67
C THR A 166 2.66 -17.63 3.70
N THR A 167 3.52 -17.59 4.71
CA THR A 167 3.55 -16.47 5.67
C THR A 167 3.81 -15.13 4.99
N TYR A 168 4.51 -15.13 3.86
CA TYR A 168 4.76 -13.93 3.06
C TYR A 168 3.49 -13.35 2.47
N ASP A 169 2.50 -14.18 2.10
CA ASP A 169 1.22 -13.73 1.58
C ASP A 169 0.44 -12.93 2.64
N VAL A 170 0.54 -13.31 3.91
CA VAL A 170 -0.06 -12.58 5.03
C VAL A 170 0.60 -11.21 5.21
N LEU A 171 1.93 -11.12 5.10
CA LEU A 171 2.66 -9.85 5.17
C LEU A 171 2.31 -8.94 3.99
N ILE A 172 2.23 -9.49 2.79
CA ILE A 172 1.82 -8.74 1.58
C ILE A 172 0.40 -8.19 1.77
N ALA A 173 -0.53 -9.02 2.25
CA ALA A 173 -1.89 -8.59 2.52
C ALA A 173 -1.97 -7.50 3.60
N LEU A 174 -1.17 -7.59 4.66
CA LEU A 174 -1.09 -6.58 5.72
C LEU A 174 -0.59 -5.24 5.19
N PHE A 175 0.58 -5.21 4.55
CA PHE A 175 1.13 -3.96 4.01
C PHE A 175 0.28 -3.39 2.87
N GLY A 176 -0.27 -4.26 2.03
CA GLY A 176 -1.20 -3.86 0.98
C GLY A 176 -2.50 -3.26 1.53
N GLY A 177 -3.04 -3.84 2.60
CA GLY A 177 -4.21 -3.30 3.30
C GLY A 177 -3.93 -1.94 3.93
N LEU A 178 -2.77 -1.76 4.58
CA LEU A 178 -2.34 -0.47 5.14
C LEU A 178 -2.18 0.60 4.04
N ALA A 179 -1.53 0.25 2.93
CA ALA A 179 -1.42 1.16 1.77
C ALA A 179 -2.79 1.53 1.21
N GLY A 180 -3.72 0.56 1.16
CA GLY A 180 -5.10 0.76 0.74
C GLY A 180 -5.87 1.73 1.61
N ILE A 181 -5.76 1.61 2.92
CA ILE A 181 -6.40 2.54 3.87
C ILE A 181 -5.84 3.95 3.70
N VAL A 182 -4.51 4.09 3.65
CA VAL A 182 -3.86 5.40 3.45
C VAL A 182 -4.33 6.05 2.15
N ALA A 183 -4.42 5.29 1.04
CA ALA A 183 -4.88 5.83 -0.23
C ALA A 183 -6.35 6.26 -0.22
N GLN A 184 -7.22 5.54 0.47
CA GLN A 184 -8.66 5.84 0.53
C GLN A 184 -9.04 6.98 1.49
N THR A 185 -8.21 7.26 2.48
CA THR A 185 -8.42 8.36 3.43
C THR A 185 -8.01 9.73 2.88
N ARG A 186 -7.60 9.81 1.61
CA ARG A 186 -7.17 11.05 0.95
C ARG A 186 -8.29 11.67 0.12
N GLN A 187 -8.31 13.00 0.03
CA GLN A 187 -9.27 13.75 -0.78
C GLN A 187 -9.09 13.53 -2.29
N ASP A 188 -7.85 13.33 -2.74
CA ASP A 188 -7.53 13.04 -4.13
C ASP A 188 -7.80 11.57 -4.46
N ARG A 189 -9.00 11.30 -4.95
CA ARG A 189 -9.50 9.95 -5.28
C ARG A 189 -8.85 9.28 -6.50
N THR A 190 -7.84 9.88 -7.08
CA THR A 190 -7.11 9.32 -8.25
C THR A 190 -6.34 8.04 -7.88
N SER A 191 -6.17 7.75 -6.61
CA SER A 191 -5.39 6.62 -6.08
C SER A 191 -6.20 5.36 -5.79
N THR A 192 -7.43 5.21 -6.32
CA THR A 192 -8.29 4.03 -6.07
C THR A 192 -7.69 2.72 -6.61
N VAL A 193 -6.69 2.83 -7.48
CA VAL A 193 -6.02 1.69 -8.11
C VAL A 193 -5.07 0.96 -7.14
N ILE A 194 -4.40 1.68 -6.25
CA ILE A 194 -3.34 1.13 -5.38
C ILE A 194 -3.88 0.10 -4.38
N PRO A 195 -4.99 0.33 -3.65
CA PRO A 195 -5.54 -0.66 -2.74
C PRO A 195 -6.09 -1.90 -3.46
N GLY A 196 -6.64 -1.71 -4.68
CA GLY A 196 -7.19 -2.79 -5.48
C GLY A 196 -6.16 -3.84 -5.85
N VAL A 197 -4.96 -3.41 -6.20
CA VAL A 197 -3.86 -4.30 -6.57
C VAL A 197 -3.47 -5.22 -5.42
N ALA A 198 -3.28 -4.68 -4.23
CA ALA A 198 -2.75 -5.43 -3.10
C ALA A 198 -3.74 -6.48 -2.56
N ILE A 199 -5.04 -6.16 -2.53
CA ILE A 199 -6.07 -7.08 -2.04
C ILE A 199 -6.47 -8.08 -3.12
N ALA A 200 -6.60 -7.64 -4.38
CA ALA A 200 -6.93 -8.51 -5.49
C ALA A 200 -5.83 -9.54 -5.78
N THR A 201 -4.56 -9.19 -5.53
CA THR A 201 -3.41 -10.12 -5.65
C THR A 201 -3.57 -11.35 -4.75
N ALA A 202 -4.18 -11.19 -3.59
CA ALA A 202 -4.36 -12.28 -2.64
C ALA A 202 -5.56 -13.19 -2.95
N LEU A 203 -6.59 -12.72 -3.67
CA LEU A 203 -7.88 -13.42 -3.77
C LEU A 203 -8.21 -13.98 -5.16
N ILE A 204 -7.95 -13.24 -6.24
CA ILE A 204 -8.37 -13.66 -7.58
C ILE A 204 -7.66 -14.93 -8.05
N PRO A 205 -6.34 -15.07 -7.95
CA PRO A 205 -5.68 -16.28 -8.40
C PRO A 205 -6.10 -17.54 -7.66
N PRO A 206 -6.24 -17.55 -6.31
CA PRO A 206 -6.79 -18.71 -5.61
C PRO A 206 -8.22 -19.07 -6.03
N LEU A 207 -9.07 -18.08 -6.33
CA LEU A 207 -10.41 -18.32 -6.83
C LEU A 207 -10.40 -18.98 -8.22
N CYS A 208 -9.51 -18.52 -9.11
CA CYS A 208 -9.35 -19.14 -10.42
C CYS A 208 -8.76 -20.54 -10.32
N THR A 209 -7.82 -20.75 -9.39
CA THR A 209 -7.22 -22.07 -9.11
C THR A 209 -8.27 -23.04 -8.52
N ALA A 210 -9.21 -22.56 -7.71
CA ALA A 210 -10.29 -23.37 -7.17
C ALA A 210 -11.29 -23.82 -8.23
N GLY A 211 -11.34 -23.15 -9.39
CA GLY A 211 -12.17 -23.54 -10.54
C GLY A 211 -11.47 -24.48 -11.52
N PHE A 212 -10.16 -24.74 -11.32
CA PHE A 212 -9.37 -25.69 -12.11
C PHE A 212 -9.59 -27.12 -11.65
#